data_ce375601bfa4db3a3359c70fa55cdfaa
#
_entry.id   ce375601bfa4db3a3359c70fa55cdfaa
#
_cell.length_a   1.000
_cell.length_b   1.000
_cell.length_c   1.000
_cell.angle_alpha   90.00
_cell.angle_beta   90.00
_cell.angle_gamma   90.00
#
_symmetry.space_group_name_H-M   'P 1'
#
loop_
_entity.id
_entity.type
_entity.pdbx_description
1 polymer ?
#
loop_
_entity_poly.entity_id
_entity_poly.type
_entity_poly.pdbx_seq_one_letter_code
_entity_poly.pdbx_strand_id
1 'polypeptide(L)'
;MIEAEYKARLTAPDRVRAALHERATPDTVSYQDTYYDTTTDDLDRTGREFRLRTIEDHSGNRRHVLTFKDPAVDAATGSKPEFETLITDRDAMHDIITRLGYQPALSFTKRCENFEFTAADRRMLATIAQVPEIDDTYLELETQAEEPDLPQAFAELRMILTELGVTPEELTTELYTDAVRQARQPSDAPSGRKG
;
A
#
# COMPACT_ATOMS: atom_id res chain seq x y z
N MET A 1 7.90 13.11 -9.45
CA MET A 1 8.56 11.85 -9.06
C MET A 1 7.49 10.79 -9.03
N ILE A 2 7.77 9.58 -9.47
CA ILE A 2 6.81 8.47 -9.57
C ILE A 2 7.30 7.39 -8.61
N GLU A 3 6.38 6.82 -7.84
CA GLU A 3 6.63 5.65 -7.02
C GLU A 3 6.56 4.42 -7.94
N ALA A 4 7.73 3.92 -8.35
CA ALA A 4 7.85 2.66 -9.07
C ALA A 4 7.71 1.53 -8.06
N GLU A 5 6.65 0.74 -8.15
CA GLU A 5 6.28 -0.28 -7.16
C GLU A 5 5.93 -1.61 -7.83
N TYR A 6 6.29 -2.70 -7.18
CA TYR A 6 5.67 -4.01 -7.35
C TYR A 6 5.03 -4.46 -6.05
N LYS A 7 3.82 -4.97 -6.15
CA LYS A 7 3.13 -5.65 -5.05
C LYS A 7 3.05 -7.15 -5.32
N ALA A 8 3.23 -7.95 -4.27
CA ALA A 8 3.06 -9.40 -4.32
C ALA A 8 2.20 -9.89 -3.15
N ARG A 9 1.38 -10.92 -3.41
CA ARG A 9 0.69 -11.71 -2.38
C ARG A 9 1.58 -12.91 -2.06
N LEU A 10 2.17 -12.93 -0.87
CA LEU A 10 3.20 -13.89 -0.51
C LEU A 10 2.62 -15.26 -0.17
N THR A 11 3.11 -16.31 -0.81
CA THR A 11 2.82 -17.71 -0.47
C THR A 11 3.74 -18.25 0.61
N ALA A 12 4.93 -17.68 0.77
CA ALA A 12 5.92 -18.04 1.77
C ALA A 12 6.49 -16.79 2.49
N PRO A 13 5.67 -16.04 3.26
CA PRO A 13 6.06 -14.75 3.83
C PRO A 13 7.28 -14.83 4.76
N ASP A 14 7.45 -15.92 5.52
CA ASP A 14 8.58 -16.07 6.44
C ASP A 14 9.92 -16.20 5.71
N ARG A 15 9.93 -16.81 4.51
CA ARG A 15 11.13 -16.89 3.67
C ARG A 15 11.54 -15.51 3.16
N VAL A 16 10.58 -14.73 2.67
CA VAL A 16 10.82 -13.37 2.18
C VAL A 16 11.28 -12.47 3.32
N ARG A 17 10.63 -12.57 4.49
CA ARG A 17 11.03 -11.84 5.70
C ARG A 17 12.47 -12.13 6.10
N ALA A 18 12.87 -13.41 6.13
CA ALA A 18 14.23 -13.80 6.45
C ALA A 18 15.25 -13.20 5.47
N ALA A 19 14.98 -13.23 4.17
CA ALA A 19 15.84 -12.64 3.14
C ALA A 19 15.94 -11.10 3.27
N LEU A 20 14.86 -10.42 3.69
CA LEU A 20 14.89 -8.98 3.96
C LEU A 20 15.68 -8.64 5.22
N HIS A 21 15.62 -9.46 6.27
CA HIS A 21 16.45 -9.29 7.47
C HIS A 21 17.96 -9.38 7.20
N GLU A 22 18.38 -10.09 6.14
CA GLU A 22 19.79 -10.09 5.71
C GLU A 22 20.20 -8.76 5.07
N ARG A 23 19.26 -7.93 4.62
CA ARG A 23 19.49 -6.64 3.94
C ARG A 23 19.36 -5.45 4.88
N ALA A 24 18.39 -5.46 5.80
CA ALA A 24 18.11 -4.35 6.69
C ALA A 24 17.39 -4.81 7.96
N THR A 25 17.45 -3.97 8.99
CA THR A 25 16.62 -4.11 10.19
C THR A 25 15.28 -3.43 9.91
N PRO A 26 14.13 -4.08 10.15
CA PRO A 26 12.83 -3.47 9.90
C PRO A 26 12.49 -2.39 10.92
N ASP A 27 11.79 -1.37 10.43
CA ASP A 27 10.97 -0.49 11.26
C ASP A 27 9.55 -1.06 11.29
N THR A 28 9.11 -1.49 12.49
CA THR A 28 7.77 -2.06 12.67
C THR A 28 6.78 -0.96 13.04
N VAL A 29 5.79 -0.78 12.20
CA VAL A 29 4.80 0.29 12.33
C VAL A 29 3.38 -0.21 12.11
N SER A 30 2.42 0.56 12.63
CA SER A 30 1.00 0.42 12.30
C SER A 30 0.55 1.60 11.46
N TYR A 31 -0.05 1.36 10.31
CA TYR A 31 -0.67 2.36 9.46
C TYR A 31 -2.18 2.32 9.65
N GLN A 32 -2.74 3.42 10.15
CA GLN A 32 -4.18 3.64 10.22
C GLN A 32 -4.58 4.55 9.07
N ASP A 33 -5.14 3.97 8.03
CA ASP A 33 -5.50 4.65 6.80
C ASP A 33 -6.98 5.04 6.78
N THR A 34 -7.27 6.26 6.35
CA THR A 34 -8.60 6.72 5.98
C THR A 34 -8.53 7.23 4.55
N TYR A 35 -9.25 6.56 3.66
CA TYR A 35 -9.43 6.97 2.27
C TYR A 35 -10.67 7.84 2.15
N TYR A 36 -10.56 8.89 1.35
CA TYR A 36 -11.63 9.85 1.12
C TYR A 36 -12.06 9.85 -0.34
N ASP A 37 -13.35 10.03 -0.57
CA ASP A 37 -13.92 10.21 -1.90
C ASP A 37 -15.10 11.18 -1.84
N THR A 38 -15.63 11.54 -3.01
CA THR A 38 -16.92 12.22 -3.13
C THR A 38 -18.06 11.24 -2.86
N THR A 39 -19.29 11.75 -2.71
CA THR A 39 -20.48 10.90 -2.57
C THR A 39 -20.81 10.07 -3.82
N THR A 40 -20.11 10.30 -4.91
CA THR A 40 -20.27 9.64 -6.21
C THR A 40 -19.04 8.81 -6.61
N ASP A 41 -18.10 8.58 -5.67
CA ASP A 41 -16.88 7.80 -5.86
C ASP A 41 -16.02 8.28 -7.04
N ASP A 42 -15.89 9.62 -7.20
CA ASP A 42 -15.25 10.20 -8.37
C ASP A 42 -13.74 9.93 -8.43
N LEU A 43 -13.08 9.84 -7.28
CA LEU A 43 -11.65 9.51 -7.22
C LEU A 43 -11.43 8.04 -7.57
N ASP A 44 -12.15 7.13 -6.93
CA ASP A 44 -12.06 5.68 -7.17
C ASP A 44 -12.32 5.36 -8.64
N ARG A 45 -13.43 5.87 -9.22
CA ARG A 45 -13.79 5.67 -10.64
C ARG A 45 -12.77 6.22 -11.62
N THR A 46 -11.94 7.17 -11.21
CA THR A 46 -10.87 7.75 -12.04
C THR A 46 -9.48 7.21 -11.69
N GLY A 47 -9.39 6.18 -10.83
CA GLY A 47 -8.14 5.53 -10.44
C GLY A 47 -7.26 6.38 -9.52
N ARG A 48 -7.82 7.42 -8.89
CA ARG A 48 -7.15 8.29 -7.93
C ARG A 48 -7.35 7.79 -6.51
N GLU A 49 -6.42 8.15 -5.63
CA GLU A 49 -6.53 7.86 -4.21
C GLU A 49 -6.24 9.12 -3.38
N PHE A 50 -7.07 9.37 -2.36
CA PHE A 50 -6.88 10.45 -1.41
C PHE A 50 -6.93 9.87 0.00
N ARG A 51 -5.80 9.91 0.71
CA ARG A 51 -5.61 9.18 1.97
C ARG A 51 -5.02 10.07 3.04
N LEU A 52 -5.58 9.98 4.25
CA LEU A 52 -4.99 10.48 5.48
C LEU A 52 -4.54 9.29 6.32
N ARG A 53 -3.23 9.17 6.55
CA ARG A 53 -2.58 8.08 7.29
C ARG A 53 -2.07 8.55 8.62
N THR A 54 -2.31 7.76 9.66
CA THR A 54 -1.56 7.85 10.92
C THR A 54 -0.57 6.68 10.95
N ILE A 55 0.70 6.99 11.13
CA ILE A 55 1.79 6.03 11.31
C ILE A 55 2.11 6.03 12.80
N GLU A 56 1.99 4.86 13.44
CA GLU A 56 2.37 4.66 14.84
C GLU A 56 3.54 3.67 14.89
N ASP A 57 4.65 4.09 15.49
CA ASP A 57 5.83 3.24 15.69
C ASP A 57 5.67 2.34 16.93
N HIS A 58 6.64 1.43 17.13
CA HIS A 58 6.66 0.51 18.25
C HIS A 58 6.75 1.20 19.64
N SER A 59 7.15 2.47 19.69
CA SER A 59 7.22 3.31 20.90
C SER A 59 5.95 4.11 21.15
N GLY A 60 4.95 4.02 20.26
CA GLY A 60 3.69 4.76 20.33
C GLY A 60 3.78 6.20 19.80
N ASN A 61 4.90 6.61 19.18
CA ASN A 61 4.96 7.90 18.52
C ASN A 61 4.12 7.90 17.27
N ARG A 62 3.40 8.99 17.04
CA ARG A 62 2.50 9.16 15.89
C ARG A 62 2.95 10.28 14.98
N ARG A 63 2.88 10.01 13.69
CA ARG A 63 2.99 11.03 12.62
C ARG A 63 1.85 10.87 11.65
N HIS A 64 1.44 11.96 11.02
CA HIS A 64 0.30 11.97 10.11
C HIS A 64 0.76 12.40 8.73
N VAL A 65 0.23 11.74 7.72
CA VAL A 65 0.62 11.94 6.32
C VAL A 65 -0.64 12.08 5.49
N LEU A 66 -0.69 13.11 4.66
CA LEU A 66 -1.70 13.27 3.63
C LEU A 66 -1.11 12.88 2.30
N THR A 67 -1.75 11.96 1.61
CA THR A 67 -1.31 11.42 0.33
C THR A 67 -2.41 11.59 -0.72
N PHE A 68 -2.02 12.03 -1.91
CA PHE A 68 -2.85 12.00 -3.10
C PHE A 68 -2.11 11.26 -4.21
N LYS A 69 -2.74 10.23 -4.79
CA LYS A 69 -2.19 9.49 -5.93
C LYS A 69 -3.02 9.75 -7.18
N ASP A 70 -2.34 10.07 -8.26
CA ASP A 70 -2.95 10.17 -9.59
C ASP A 70 -3.21 8.76 -10.18
N PRO A 71 -3.91 8.66 -11.33
CA PRO A 71 -4.09 7.38 -12.00
C PRO A 71 -2.77 6.71 -12.33
N ALA A 72 -2.78 5.37 -12.38
CA ALA A 72 -1.58 4.59 -12.70
C ALA A 72 -1.00 4.99 -14.06
N VAL A 73 0.32 5.18 -14.10
CA VAL A 73 1.10 5.44 -15.34
C VAL A 73 1.57 4.14 -16.00
N ASP A 74 1.55 3.05 -15.25
CA ASP A 74 1.86 1.70 -15.73
C ASP A 74 0.79 0.71 -15.26
N ALA A 75 0.08 0.10 -16.20
CA ALA A 75 -1.03 -0.81 -15.89
C ALA A 75 -0.56 -2.18 -15.37
N ALA A 76 0.68 -2.58 -15.67
CA ALA A 76 1.21 -3.87 -15.26
C ALA A 76 1.66 -3.89 -13.81
N THR A 77 2.05 -2.74 -13.28
CA THR A 77 2.55 -2.59 -11.90
C THR A 77 1.56 -1.84 -11.01
N GLY A 78 0.69 -1.00 -11.59
CA GLY A 78 -0.18 -0.10 -10.85
C GLY A 78 0.52 1.14 -10.31
N SER A 79 1.78 1.39 -10.68
CA SER A 79 2.58 2.53 -10.22
C SER A 79 1.95 3.87 -10.55
N LYS A 80 1.91 4.77 -9.57
CA LYS A 80 1.20 6.05 -9.62
C LYS A 80 2.12 7.22 -9.31
N PRO A 81 1.89 8.40 -9.92
CA PRO A 81 2.41 9.64 -9.37
C PRO A 81 1.82 9.89 -7.99
N GLU A 82 2.68 10.15 -7.01
CA GLU A 82 2.30 10.36 -5.62
C GLU A 82 2.72 11.73 -5.13
N PHE A 83 1.82 12.40 -4.40
CA PHE A 83 2.02 13.66 -3.72
C PHE A 83 1.77 13.45 -2.24
N GLU A 84 2.81 13.64 -1.43
CA GLU A 84 2.74 13.38 -0.01
C GLU A 84 3.24 14.56 0.82
N THR A 85 2.60 14.80 1.96
CA THR A 85 3.03 15.83 2.92
C THR A 85 2.73 15.43 4.36
N LEU A 86 3.58 15.86 5.28
CA LEU A 86 3.37 15.67 6.72
C LEU A 86 2.29 16.64 7.23
N ILE A 87 1.45 16.13 8.12
CA ILE A 87 0.37 16.88 8.76
C ILE A 87 0.63 16.93 10.28
N THR A 88 0.54 18.09 10.87
CA THR A 88 0.73 18.27 12.31
C THR A 88 -0.52 17.99 13.14
N ASP A 89 -1.71 18.22 12.56
CA ASP A 89 -3.01 18.04 13.21
C ASP A 89 -3.93 17.23 12.29
N ARG A 90 -4.11 15.95 12.63
CA ARG A 90 -4.93 15.01 11.88
C ARG A 90 -6.41 15.39 11.85
N ASP A 91 -6.93 15.85 13.00
CA ASP A 91 -8.36 16.10 13.13
C ASP A 91 -8.75 17.38 12.41
N ALA A 92 -7.92 18.43 12.51
CA ALA A 92 -8.10 19.63 11.70
C ALA A 92 -8.02 19.33 10.20
N MET A 93 -7.11 18.44 9.77
CA MET A 93 -7.03 18.03 8.36
C MET A 93 -8.28 17.26 7.93
N HIS A 94 -8.77 16.32 8.75
CA HIS A 94 -10.02 15.62 8.49
C HIS A 94 -11.18 16.59 8.29
N ASP A 95 -11.30 17.60 9.16
CA ASP A 95 -12.33 18.65 9.07
C ASP A 95 -12.21 19.47 7.79
N ILE A 96 -10.98 19.82 7.39
CA ILE A 96 -10.74 20.53 6.12
C ILE A 96 -11.19 19.69 4.94
N ILE A 97 -10.77 18.41 4.86
CA ILE A 97 -11.12 17.49 3.78
C ILE A 97 -12.64 17.35 3.66
N THR A 98 -13.34 17.18 4.78
CA THR A 98 -14.80 17.03 4.77
C THR A 98 -15.51 18.33 4.35
N ARG A 99 -15.01 19.50 4.75
CA ARG A 99 -15.53 20.80 4.29
C ARG A 99 -15.28 21.07 2.81
N LEU A 100 -14.26 20.46 2.22
CA LEU A 100 -13.99 20.50 0.78
C LEU A 100 -14.92 19.58 -0.03
N GLY A 101 -15.78 18.79 0.63
CA GLY A 101 -16.79 17.94 -0.01
C GLY A 101 -16.39 16.47 -0.14
N TYR A 102 -15.25 16.08 0.41
CA TYR A 102 -14.87 14.67 0.49
C TYR A 102 -15.36 14.05 1.80
N GLN A 103 -15.65 12.77 1.78
CA GLN A 103 -16.09 12.00 2.95
C GLN A 103 -15.22 10.76 3.12
N PRO A 104 -15.09 10.22 4.35
CA PRO A 104 -14.45 8.94 4.56
C PRO A 104 -15.21 7.84 3.82
N ALA A 105 -14.55 7.23 2.83
CA ALA A 105 -15.11 6.13 2.03
C ALA A 105 -14.71 4.78 2.62
N LEU A 106 -13.48 4.66 3.14
CA LEU A 106 -12.96 3.44 3.73
C LEU A 106 -11.88 3.76 4.76
N SER A 107 -11.85 3.00 5.86
CA SER A 107 -10.74 3.06 6.83
C SER A 107 -10.37 1.65 7.27
N PHE A 108 -9.06 1.38 7.37
CA PHE A 108 -8.53 0.12 7.88
C PHE A 108 -7.11 0.31 8.43
N THR A 109 -6.60 -0.72 9.10
CA THR A 109 -5.26 -0.72 9.67
C THR A 109 -4.38 -1.74 8.95
N LYS A 110 -3.12 -1.37 8.67
CA LYS A 110 -2.07 -2.29 8.22
C LYS A 110 -1.01 -2.40 9.32
N ARG A 111 -0.53 -3.61 9.58
CA ARG A 111 0.70 -3.87 10.35
C ARG A 111 1.81 -4.06 9.36
N CYS A 112 2.87 -3.27 9.46
CA CYS A 112 3.94 -3.21 8.48
C CYS A 112 5.30 -3.43 9.12
N GLU A 113 6.15 -4.17 8.42
CA GLU A 113 7.58 -4.26 8.64
C GLU A 113 8.26 -3.60 7.45
N ASN A 114 8.85 -2.42 7.65
CA ASN A 114 9.47 -1.60 6.61
C ASN A 114 10.99 -1.83 6.60
N PHE A 115 11.53 -2.30 5.50
CA PHE A 115 12.95 -2.54 5.29
C PHE A 115 13.49 -1.53 4.29
N GLU A 116 14.27 -0.55 4.77
CA GLU A 116 14.97 0.39 3.90
C GLU A 116 16.38 -0.09 3.63
N PHE A 117 16.76 -0.21 2.35
CA PHE A 117 18.09 -0.61 1.93
C PHE A 117 18.46 0.03 0.59
N THR A 118 19.76 -0.06 0.21
CA THR A 118 20.23 0.39 -1.10
C THR A 118 20.55 -0.83 -1.95
N ALA A 119 20.03 -0.87 -3.18
CA ALA A 119 20.35 -1.86 -4.19
C ALA A 119 20.34 -1.20 -5.56
N ALA A 120 21.24 -1.64 -6.47
CA ALA A 120 21.37 -1.07 -7.82
C ALA A 120 21.52 0.47 -7.82
N ASP A 121 22.26 1.01 -6.85
CA ASP A 121 22.47 2.44 -6.61
C ASP A 121 21.19 3.25 -6.33
N ARG A 122 20.07 2.56 -6.01
CA ARG A 122 18.80 3.17 -5.62
C ARG A 122 18.44 2.85 -4.16
N ARG A 123 17.78 3.80 -3.55
CA ARG A 123 17.12 3.57 -2.26
C ARG A 123 15.83 2.78 -2.50
N MET A 124 15.72 1.63 -1.86
CA MET A 124 14.58 0.73 -1.93
C MET A 124 13.84 0.71 -0.60
N LEU A 125 12.53 0.63 -0.65
CA LEU A 125 11.70 0.31 0.50
C LEU A 125 10.94 -0.99 0.20
N ALA A 126 11.13 -2.00 1.07
CA ALA A 126 10.32 -3.21 1.06
C ALA A 126 9.42 -3.21 2.29
N THR A 127 8.12 -3.32 2.08
CA THR A 127 7.13 -3.36 3.16
C THR A 127 6.42 -4.71 3.17
N ILE A 128 6.62 -5.50 4.23
CA ILE A 128 5.74 -6.65 4.51
C ILE A 128 4.52 -6.11 5.23
N ALA A 129 3.36 -6.25 4.62
CA ALA A 129 2.10 -5.71 5.12
C ALA A 129 1.07 -6.81 5.42
N GLN A 130 0.42 -6.70 6.57
CA GLN A 130 -0.71 -7.50 6.98
C GLN A 130 -1.89 -6.59 7.32
N VAL A 131 -3.05 -6.87 6.75
CA VAL A 131 -4.31 -6.23 7.09
C VAL A 131 -5.11 -7.22 7.94
N PRO A 132 -5.49 -6.90 9.20
CA PRO A 132 -6.15 -7.86 10.09
C PRO A 132 -7.47 -8.45 9.57
N GLU A 133 -8.07 -7.80 8.58
CA GLU A 133 -9.33 -8.22 7.95
C GLU A 133 -9.13 -9.16 6.75
N ILE A 134 -7.88 -9.38 6.34
CA ILE A 134 -7.49 -10.18 5.18
C ILE A 134 -6.46 -11.21 5.63
N ASP A 135 -6.64 -12.48 5.25
CA ASP A 135 -5.74 -13.57 5.66
C ASP A 135 -4.37 -13.52 4.96
N ASP A 136 -4.25 -12.75 3.88
CA ASP A 136 -3.05 -12.68 3.05
C ASP A 136 -1.97 -11.76 3.66
N THR A 137 -0.71 -12.11 3.40
CA THR A 137 0.45 -11.25 3.66
C THR A 137 0.96 -10.71 2.32
N TYR A 138 1.19 -9.40 2.25
CA TYR A 138 1.66 -8.73 1.04
C TYR A 138 3.09 -8.24 1.21
N LEU A 139 3.81 -8.18 0.10
CA LEU A 139 5.05 -7.42 -0.05
C LEU A 139 4.79 -6.28 -1.02
N GLU A 140 5.15 -5.06 -0.64
CA GLU A 140 5.33 -3.91 -1.51
C GLU A 140 6.84 -3.67 -1.62
N LEU A 141 7.38 -3.60 -2.83
CA LEU A 141 8.78 -3.24 -3.09
C LEU A 141 8.78 -2.05 -4.03
N GLU A 142 9.32 -0.93 -3.55
CA GLU A 142 9.24 0.36 -4.22
C GLU A 142 10.56 1.11 -4.26
N THR A 143 10.68 2.01 -5.23
CA THR A 143 11.72 3.02 -5.34
C THR A 143 11.17 4.26 -6.04
N GLN A 144 11.79 5.41 -5.83
CA GLN A 144 11.43 6.64 -6.51
C GLN A 144 12.19 6.76 -7.84
N ALA A 145 11.45 7.13 -8.90
CA ALA A 145 12.02 7.33 -10.23
C ALA A 145 11.37 8.52 -10.96
N GLU A 146 12.11 9.12 -11.89
CA GLU A 146 11.53 10.02 -12.89
C GLU A 146 10.99 9.19 -14.06
N GLU A 147 10.03 9.73 -14.80
CA GLU A 147 9.34 9.02 -15.88
C GLU A 147 10.29 8.35 -16.90
N PRO A 148 11.39 9.00 -17.37
CA PRO A 148 12.34 8.36 -18.29
C PRO A 148 13.08 7.15 -17.70
N ASP A 149 13.22 7.09 -16.36
CA ASP A 149 13.98 6.07 -15.65
C ASP A 149 13.11 4.88 -15.19
N LEU A 150 11.79 4.95 -15.37
CA LEU A 150 10.85 3.91 -14.93
C LEU A 150 11.20 2.51 -15.47
N PRO A 151 11.54 2.32 -16.77
CA PRO A 151 11.87 0.99 -17.28
C PRO A 151 13.06 0.36 -16.55
N GLN A 152 14.08 1.16 -16.24
CA GLN A 152 15.25 0.72 -15.49
C GLN A 152 14.89 0.39 -14.03
N ALA A 153 14.11 1.27 -13.38
CA ALA A 153 13.65 1.04 -12.01
C ALA A 153 12.85 -0.26 -11.89
N PHE A 154 11.92 -0.52 -12.81
CA PHE A 154 11.16 -1.78 -12.82
C PHE A 154 12.01 -3.02 -13.05
N ALA A 155 13.03 -2.94 -13.91
CA ALA A 155 13.96 -4.05 -14.11
C ALA A 155 14.76 -4.37 -12.83
N GLU A 156 15.21 -3.35 -12.12
CA GLU A 156 15.93 -3.46 -10.86
C GLU A 156 15.02 -4.03 -9.75
N LEU A 157 13.80 -3.54 -9.61
CA LEU A 157 12.82 -4.09 -8.65
C LEU A 157 12.53 -5.57 -8.91
N ARG A 158 12.35 -5.98 -10.17
CA ARG A 158 12.13 -7.40 -10.52
C ARG A 158 13.31 -8.29 -10.16
N MET A 159 14.54 -7.80 -10.35
CA MET A 159 15.74 -8.50 -9.94
C MET A 159 15.74 -8.74 -8.43
N ILE A 160 15.46 -7.70 -7.63
CA ILE A 160 15.39 -7.81 -6.17
C ILE A 160 14.25 -8.77 -5.74
N LEU A 161 13.06 -8.70 -6.34
CA LEU A 161 11.97 -9.64 -6.04
C LEU A 161 12.40 -11.09 -6.28
N THR A 162 13.10 -11.36 -7.39
CA THR A 162 13.63 -12.68 -7.69
C THR A 162 14.64 -13.15 -6.62
N GLU A 163 15.53 -12.27 -6.18
CA GLU A 163 16.50 -12.57 -5.11
C GLU A 163 15.82 -12.84 -3.76
N LEU A 164 14.70 -12.14 -3.48
CA LEU A 164 13.85 -12.37 -2.30
C LEU A 164 13.05 -13.68 -2.40
N GLY A 165 13.04 -14.32 -3.58
CA GLY A 165 12.32 -15.56 -3.85
C GLY A 165 10.83 -15.36 -4.14
N VAL A 166 10.42 -14.16 -4.53
CA VAL A 166 9.06 -13.86 -5.00
C VAL A 166 8.94 -14.28 -6.46
N THR A 167 7.88 -15.00 -6.78
CA THR A 167 7.63 -15.50 -8.14
C THR A 167 6.71 -14.56 -8.93
N PRO A 168 6.73 -14.61 -10.27
CA PRO A 168 5.83 -13.79 -11.08
C PRO A 168 4.34 -14.03 -10.80
N GLU A 169 3.96 -15.24 -10.38
CA GLU A 169 2.58 -15.64 -10.08
C GLU A 169 2.07 -15.00 -8.76
N GLU A 170 2.97 -14.56 -7.88
CA GLU A 170 2.63 -13.84 -6.65
C GLU A 170 2.36 -12.36 -6.89
N LEU A 171 2.80 -11.82 -8.05
CA LEU A 171 2.60 -10.39 -8.35
C LEU A 171 1.12 -10.07 -8.52
N THR A 172 0.71 -8.92 -7.98
CA THR A 172 -0.67 -8.44 -8.01
C THR A 172 -0.74 -6.92 -8.10
N THR A 173 -1.78 -6.42 -8.74
CA THR A 173 -2.16 -4.99 -8.73
C THR A 173 -3.40 -4.74 -7.86
N GLU A 174 -3.87 -5.77 -7.12
CA GLU A 174 -5.02 -5.64 -6.24
C GLU A 174 -4.78 -4.55 -5.19
N LEU A 175 -5.74 -3.63 -5.05
CA LEU A 175 -5.69 -2.60 -4.04
C LEU A 175 -6.15 -3.16 -2.68
N TYR A 176 -5.54 -2.73 -1.59
CA TYR A 176 -6.02 -3.07 -0.24
C TYR A 176 -7.46 -2.63 0.00
N THR A 177 -7.85 -1.50 -0.61
CA THR A 177 -9.23 -0.99 -0.51
C THR A 177 -10.23 -1.98 -1.08
N ASP A 178 -9.91 -2.66 -2.20
CA ASP A 178 -10.78 -3.65 -2.83
C ASP A 178 -10.83 -4.93 -1.99
N ALA A 179 -9.67 -5.42 -1.55
CA ALA A 179 -9.58 -6.60 -0.70
C ALA A 179 -10.35 -6.42 0.63
N VAL A 180 -10.22 -5.24 1.27
CA VAL A 180 -10.98 -4.93 2.51
C VAL A 180 -12.48 -4.79 2.24
N ARG A 181 -12.88 -4.13 1.15
CA ARG A 181 -14.30 -4.05 0.76
C ARG A 181 -14.88 -5.45 0.54
N GLN A 182 -14.14 -6.33 -0.12
CA GLN A 182 -14.55 -7.70 -0.35
C GLN A 182 -14.66 -8.49 0.97
N ALA A 183 -13.68 -8.38 1.85
CA ALA A 183 -13.69 -9.05 3.15
C ALA A 183 -14.85 -8.61 4.06
N ARG A 184 -15.31 -7.35 3.93
CA ARG A 184 -16.45 -6.81 4.69
C ARG A 184 -17.82 -7.14 4.09
N GLN A 185 -17.88 -7.66 2.85
CA GLN A 185 -19.15 -8.11 2.28
C GLN A 185 -19.63 -9.34 3.05
N PRO A 186 -20.94 -9.42 3.41
CA PRO A 186 -21.49 -10.62 4.00
C PRO A 186 -21.26 -11.79 3.03
N SER A 187 -20.64 -12.88 3.51
CA SER A 187 -20.59 -14.12 2.73
C SER A 187 -22.05 -14.55 2.50
N ASP A 188 -22.49 -14.58 1.25
CA ASP A 188 -23.76 -15.21 0.87
C ASP A 188 -23.68 -16.70 1.22
N ALA A 189 -24.00 -17.05 2.47
CA ALA A 189 -24.21 -18.41 2.87
C ALA A 189 -25.41 -18.93 2.05
N PRO A 190 -25.28 -20.02 1.30
CA PRO A 190 -26.41 -20.60 0.57
C PRO A 190 -27.48 -20.97 1.59
N SER A 191 -28.63 -20.30 1.52
CA SER A 191 -29.81 -20.64 2.32
C SER A 191 -30.14 -22.10 2.05
N GLY A 192 -29.77 -22.98 2.99
CA GLY A 192 -30.14 -24.39 2.96
C GLY A 192 -31.66 -24.52 2.82
N ARG A 193 -32.11 -24.86 1.63
CA ARG A 193 -33.47 -25.40 1.44
C ARG A 193 -33.56 -26.67 2.28
N LYS A 194 -34.26 -26.59 3.38
CA LYS A 194 -34.88 -27.76 3.98
C LYS A 194 -36.12 -28.07 3.15
N GLY A 195 -36.07 -29.18 2.41
CA GLY A 195 -37.20 -29.89 1.90
C GLY A 195 -37.75 -30.85 2.97
#